data_b2c6380429819796d53a4a9b51c3fe02
#
_entry.id   b2c6380429819796d53a4a9b51c3fe02
#
_cell.length_a   1.000
_cell.length_b   1.000
_cell.length_c   1.000
_cell.angle_alpha   90.00
_cell.angle_beta   90.00
_cell.angle_gamma   90.00
#
_symmetry.space_group_name_H-M   'P 1'
#
loop_
_entity.id
_entity.type
_entity.pdbx_description
1 polymer ?
#
loop_
_entity_poly.entity_id
_entity_poly.type
_entity_poly.pdbx_seq_one_letter_code
_entity_poly.pdbx_strand_id
1 'polypeptide(L)'
;MENTITLHGSYKLPDIYANQWCSLWEDHTIHEKMERDGEINALMTGGSIVHINVDSKVTKTQAKNLISDAIKYGMAHFALNAVYVECKKCGHVIKGNLDKCPDCGCEDLNHYTRVIGYFSNVEKWGKVRREQDFPNRKFLKANDIENELGKE
;
A
#
# COMPACT_ATOMS: atom_id res chain seq x y z
N MET A 1 0.34 25.59 27.65
CA MET A 1 -0.25 24.36 28.24
C MET A 1 0.27 23.21 27.44
N GLU A 2 1.18 22.43 28.01
CA GLU A 2 1.67 21.20 27.40
C GLU A 2 0.56 20.14 27.52
N ASN A 3 0.01 19.72 26.40
CA ASN A 3 -0.89 18.58 26.35
C ASN A 3 -0.07 17.30 26.50
N THR A 4 0.16 16.87 27.71
CA THR A 4 0.79 15.58 27.99
C THR A 4 -0.24 14.48 27.73
N ILE A 5 -0.07 13.72 26.66
CA ILE A 5 -0.85 12.51 26.43
C ILE A 5 -0.29 11.42 27.34
N THR A 6 -1.02 11.10 28.39
CA THR A 6 -0.67 10.00 29.29
C THR A 6 -1.22 8.71 28.72
N LEU A 7 -0.35 7.85 28.19
CA LEU A 7 -0.71 6.50 27.75
C LEU A 7 -0.79 5.59 28.99
N HIS A 8 -2.00 5.11 29.32
CA HIS A 8 -2.20 4.13 30.36
C HIS A 8 -2.08 2.71 29.80
N GLY A 9 -1.05 1.99 30.21
CA GLY A 9 -0.77 0.61 29.85
C GLY A 9 0.67 0.39 29.38
N SER A 10 1.12 -0.85 29.41
CA SER A 10 2.43 -1.24 28.89
C SER A 10 2.35 -1.42 27.36
N TYR A 11 2.29 -0.32 26.62
CA TYR A 11 2.38 -0.38 25.15
C TYR A 11 3.83 -0.43 24.73
N LYS A 12 4.21 -1.49 24.03
CA LYS A 12 5.45 -1.50 23.28
C LYS A 12 5.23 -0.59 22.07
N LEU A 13 5.91 0.55 22.04
CA LEU A 13 5.88 1.42 20.87
C LEU A 13 6.41 0.65 19.66
N PRO A 14 5.79 0.81 18.47
CA PRO A 14 6.32 0.19 17.26
C PRO A 14 7.69 0.77 16.92
N ASP A 15 8.57 -0.06 16.39
CA ASP A 15 9.90 0.37 15.96
C ASP A 15 9.84 1.30 14.73
N ILE A 16 8.70 1.29 14.02
CA ILE A 16 8.42 2.19 12.90
C ILE A 16 6.97 2.66 12.92
N TYR A 17 6.75 3.82 12.31
CA TYR A 17 5.41 4.38 12.08
C TYR A 17 5.03 4.24 10.61
N ALA A 18 3.74 4.17 10.34
CA ALA A 18 3.20 4.26 8.98
C ALA A 18 3.56 5.61 8.36
N ASN A 19 3.82 5.61 7.06
CA ASN A 19 4.06 6.81 6.27
C ASN A 19 2.83 7.21 5.43
N GLN A 20 1.68 6.66 5.76
CA GLN A 20 0.37 6.94 5.15
C GLN A 20 -0.62 7.29 6.26
N TRP A 21 -1.63 8.09 5.96
CA TRP A 21 -2.67 8.49 6.92
C TRP A 21 -3.47 7.27 7.38
N CYS A 22 -4.01 6.51 6.42
CA CYS A 22 -4.44 5.14 6.68
C CYS A 22 -3.25 4.21 6.51
N SER A 23 -2.85 3.56 7.58
CA SER A 23 -1.73 2.61 7.57
C SER A 23 -1.96 1.52 6.52
N LEU A 24 -0.89 1.13 5.82
CA LEU A 24 -0.92 -0.01 4.89
C LEU A 24 -1.03 -1.36 5.61
N TRP A 25 -1.02 -1.38 6.94
CA TRP A 25 -1.12 -2.58 7.78
C TRP A 25 -2.55 -2.81 8.31
N GLU A 26 -3.39 -1.78 8.27
CA GLU A 26 -4.77 -1.86 8.75
C GLU A 26 -5.67 -2.55 7.73
N ASP A 27 -6.65 -3.28 8.24
CA ASP A 27 -7.75 -3.78 7.43
C ASP A 27 -8.77 -2.64 7.26
N HIS A 28 -8.93 -2.20 6.02
CA HIS A 28 -9.90 -1.21 5.60
C HIS A 28 -10.36 -1.56 4.18
N THR A 29 -11.56 -1.18 3.84
CA THR A 29 -12.04 -1.20 2.47
C THR A 29 -11.33 -0.13 1.65
N ILE A 30 -11.36 -0.27 0.33
CA ILE A 30 -10.77 0.75 -0.53
C ILE A 30 -11.54 2.08 -0.38
N HIS A 31 -12.86 2.01 -0.20
CA HIS A 31 -13.72 3.16 0.02
C HIS A 31 -13.32 3.92 1.30
N GLU A 32 -13.24 3.24 2.44
CA GLU A 32 -12.85 3.86 3.72
C GLU A 32 -11.46 4.50 3.66
N LYS A 33 -10.53 3.85 2.97
CA LYS A 33 -9.20 4.40 2.77
C LYS A 33 -9.24 5.68 1.94
N MET A 34 -9.96 5.66 0.82
CA MET A 34 -10.03 6.82 -0.09
C MET A 34 -10.74 8.00 0.57
N GLU A 35 -11.79 7.75 1.34
CA GLU A 35 -12.53 8.78 2.08
C GLU A 35 -11.61 9.45 3.11
N ARG A 36 -11.05 8.70 4.05
CA ARG A 36 -10.19 9.23 5.12
C ARG A 36 -8.91 9.89 4.60
N ASP A 37 -8.20 9.22 3.70
CA ASP A 37 -6.97 9.76 3.13
C ASP A 37 -7.26 10.99 2.25
N GLY A 38 -8.41 11.01 1.57
CA GLY A 38 -8.85 12.13 0.74
C GLY A 38 -9.18 13.37 1.55
N GLU A 39 -9.94 13.23 2.63
CA GLU A 39 -10.27 14.34 3.54
C GLU A 39 -9.01 14.99 4.11
N ILE A 40 -8.05 14.18 4.57
CA ILE A 40 -6.77 14.70 5.08
C ILE A 40 -5.94 15.33 3.95
N ASN A 41 -5.90 14.70 2.78
CA ASN A 41 -5.16 15.19 1.61
C ASN A 41 -5.67 16.58 1.17
N ALA A 42 -6.98 16.81 1.22
CA ALA A 42 -7.59 18.09 0.87
C ALA A 42 -7.17 19.24 1.81
N LEU A 43 -6.73 18.94 3.02
CA LEU A 43 -6.22 19.93 3.98
C LEU A 43 -4.73 20.26 3.79
N MET A 44 -4.01 19.46 3.00
CA MET A 44 -2.56 19.60 2.83
C MET A 44 -2.22 20.67 1.79
N THR A 45 -1.49 21.70 2.21
CA THR A 45 -1.03 22.78 1.32
C THR A 45 0.27 22.45 0.59
N GLY A 46 1.07 21.51 1.14
CA GLY A 46 2.36 21.08 0.60
C GLY A 46 2.31 19.87 -0.33
N GLY A 47 1.11 19.33 -0.56
CA GLY A 47 0.90 18.09 -1.30
C GLY A 47 1.01 16.83 -0.41
N SER A 48 0.33 15.80 -0.82
CA SER A 48 0.33 14.50 -0.18
C SER A 48 0.08 13.44 -1.26
N ILE A 49 0.66 12.26 -1.11
CA ILE A 49 0.44 11.13 -2.01
C ILE A 49 -0.13 9.95 -1.23
N VAL A 50 -1.27 9.46 -1.67
CA VAL A 50 -1.92 8.28 -1.10
C VAL A 50 -1.47 7.04 -1.87
N HIS A 51 -0.97 6.03 -1.16
CA HIS A 51 -0.64 4.75 -1.74
C HIS A 51 -1.80 3.77 -1.59
N ILE A 52 -2.27 3.25 -2.72
CA ILE A 52 -3.28 2.20 -2.78
C ILE A 52 -2.59 0.92 -3.22
N ASN A 53 -2.38 0.00 -2.27
CA ASN A 53 -1.79 -1.30 -2.56
C ASN A 53 -2.83 -2.21 -3.22
N VAL A 54 -2.49 -2.78 -4.37
CA VAL A 54 -3.34 -3.72 -5.10
C VAL A 54 -2.61 -5.03 -5.36
N ASP A 55 -3.32 -6.15 -5.23
CA ASP A 55 -2.78 -7.50 -5.39
C ASP A 55 -2.55 -7.88 -6.86
N SER A 56 -3.33 -7.31 -7.77
CA SER A 56 -3.37 -7.72 -9.16
C SER A 56 -3.47 -6.55 -10.14
N LYS A 57 -3.61 -6.85 -11.42
CA LYS A 57 -3.72 -5.83 -12.47
C LYS A 57 -5.10 -5.16 -12.40
N VAL A 58 -5.10 -3.84 -12.34
CA VAL A 58 -6.29 -3.01 -12.39
C VAL A 58 -6.76 -2.88 -13.84
N THR A 59 -8.04 -3.15 -14.08
CA THR A 59 -8.69 -2.98 -15.40
C THR A 59 -8.95 -1.51 -15.71
N LYS A 60 -9.31 -1.23 -16.97
CA LYS A 60 -9.67 0.14 -17.38
C LYS A 60 -10.90 0.68 -16.63
N THR A 61 -11.89 -0.16 -16.36
CA THR A 61 -13.09 0.24 -15.60
C THR A 61 -12.74 0.54 -14.16
N GLN A 62 -11.99 -0.34 -13.49
CA GLN A 62 -11.52 -0.14 -12.12
C GLN A 62 -10.68 1.12 -12.00
N ALA A 63 -9.80 1.40 -12.97
CA ALA A 63 -9.02 2.63 -12.99
C ALA A 63 -9.89 3.89 -13.10
N LYS A 64 -10.96 3.85 -13.91
CA LYS A 64 -11.92 4.96 -14.01
C LYS A 64 -12.65 5.19 -12.68
N ASN A 65 -13.12 4.13 -12.03
CA ASN A 65 -13.79 4.23 -10.75
C ASN A 65 -12.86 4.82 -9.68
N LEU A 66 -11.62 4.35 -9.62
CA LEU A 66 -10.61 4.92 -8.72
C LEU A 66 -10.39 6.42 -8.94
N ILE A 67 -10.30 6.87 -10.20
CA ILE A 67 -10.12 8.29 -10.53
C ILE A 67 -11.37 9.08 -10.13
N SER A 68 -12.56 8.57 -10.42
CA SER A 68 -13.83 9.21 -10.07
C SER A 68 -13.94 9.43 -8.56
N ASP A 69 -13.69 8.38 -7.79
CA ASP A 69 -13.79 8.46 -6.33
C ASP A 69 -12.65 9.28 -5.71
N ALA A 70 -11.44 9.24 -6.29
CA ALA A 70 -10.35 10.12 -5.88
C ALA A 70 -10.73 11.61 -6.00
N ILE A 71 -11.39 11.99 -7.09
CA ILE A 71 -11.91 13.33 -7.29
C ILE A 71 -13.01 13.65 -6.26
N LYS A 72 -13.95 12.72 -6.06
CA LYS A 72 -15.05 12.86 -5.11
C LYS A 72 -14.57 13.10 -3.69
N TYR A 73 -13.51 12.41 -3.27
CA TYR A 73 -12.92 12.54 -1.92
C TYR A 73 -11.81 13.57 -1.81
N GLY A 74 -11.57 14.38 -2.84
CA GLY A 74 -10.60 15.47 -2.78
C GLY A 74 -9.14 15.04 -2.79
N MET A 75 -8.84 13.83 -3.28
CA MET A 75 -7.46 13.37 -3.44
C MET A 75 -6.75 14.13 -4.54
N ALA A 76 -5.75 14.92 -4.18
CA ALA A 76 -4.90 15.60 -5.16
C ALA A 76 -3.94 14.62 -5.86
N HIS A 77 -3.51 13.57 -5.17
CA HIS A 77 -2.51 12.64 -5.68
C HIS A 77 -2.67 11.25 -5.07
N PHE A 78 -2.74 10.23 -5.90
CA PHE A 78 -2.65 8.85 -5.44
C PHE A 78 -1.78 8.01 -6.38
N ALA A 79 -1.23 6.92 -5.87
CA ALA A 79 -0.44 5.97 -6.64
C ALA A 79 -0.90 4.54 -6.36
N LEU A 80 -1.14 3.79 -7.44
CA LEU A 80 -1.32 2.35 -7.33
C LEU A 80 0.03 1.70 -7.07
N ASN A 81 0.09 0.89 -6.04
CA ASN A 81 1.27 0.16 -5.65
C ASN A 81 1.02 -1.35 -5.74
N ALA A 82 2.02 -2.08 -6.18
CA ALA A 82 1.99 -3.53 -6.28
C ALA A 82 3.34 -4.11 -5.87
N VAL A 83 3.38 -5.42 -5.64
CA VAL A 83 4.62 -6.18 -5.52
C VAL A 83 4.99 -6.77 -6.87
N TYR A 84 6.25 -6.73 -7.20
CA TYR A 84 6.85 -7.49 -8.29
C TYR A 84 7.90 -8.41 -7.71
N VAL A 85 7.94 -9.63 -8.21
CA VAL A 85 8.87 -10.66 -7.76
C VAL A 85 9.76 -11.06 -8.92
N GLU A 86 11.06 -11.05 -8.71
CA GLU A 86 12.07 -11.53 -9.64
C GLU A 86 12.67 -12.83 -9.12
N CYS A 87 12.60 -13.89 -9.91
CA CYS A 87 13.25 -15.14 -9.58
C CYS A 87 14.76 -15.05 -9.85
N LYS A 88 15.57 -15.26 -8.82
CA LYS A 88 17.04 -15.24 -8.96
C LYS A 88 17.59 -16.38 -9.80
N LYS A 89 16.84 -17.49 -9.95
CA LYS A 89 17.27 -18.66 -10.73
C LYS A 89 17.02 -18.50 -12.23
N CYS A 90 15.82 -18.09 -12.63
CA CYS A 90 15.44 -18.01 -14.05
C CYS A 90 15.25 -16.57 -14.56
N GLY A 91 15.33 -15.56 -13.69
CA GLY A 91 15.18 -14.16 -14.06
C GLY A 91 13.75 -13.73 -14.41
N HIS A 92 12.76 -14.64 -14.25
CA HIS A 92 11.36 -14.30 -14.53
C HIS A 92 10.85 -13.25 -13.54
N VAL A 93 10.20 -12.20 -14.07
CA VAL A 93 9.60 -11.12 -13.28
C VAL A 93 8.09 -11.23 -13.34
N ILE A 94 7.47 -11.32 -12.17
CA ILE A 94 6.04 -11.58 -12.02
C ILE A 94 5.44 -10.49 -11.13
N LYS A 95 4.23 -10.04 -11.47
CA LYS A 95 3.44 -9.18 -10.59
C LYS A 95 2.69 -10.03 -9.57
N GLY A 96 2.83 -9.72 -8.31
CA GLY A 96 2.19 -10.39 -7.18
C GLY A 96 3.17 -10.60 -6.04
N ASN A 97 2.65 -10.87 -4.85
CA ASN A 97 3.44 -11.25 -3.68
C ASN A 97 3.48 -12.79 -3.62
N LEU A 98 4.51 -13.39 -4.16
CA LEU A 98 4.65 -14.83 -4.32
C LEU A 98 5.85 -15.34 -3.51
N ASP A 99 5.70 -16.53 -2.95
CA ASP A 99 6.77 -17.23 -2.21
C ASP A 99 7.57 -18.19 -3.11
N LYS A 100 7.03 -18.52 -4.29
CA LYS A 100 7.66 -19.42 -5.26
C LYS A 100 7.49 -18.93 -6.69
N CYS A 101 8.52 -19.12 -7.48
CA CYS A 101 8.45 -18.86 -8.92
C CYS A 101 7.54 -19.88 -9.60
N PRO A 102 6.49 -19.47 -10.32
CA PRO A 102 5.59 -20.40 -11.02
C PRO A 102 6.25 -21.15 -12.17
N ASP A 103 7.34 -20.64 -12.74
CA ASP A 103 8.01 -21.26 -13.88
C ASP A 103 8.98 -22.36 -13.46
N CYS A 104 9.77 -22.12 -12.40
CA CYS A 104 10.85 -23.06 -12.05
C CYS A 104 10.78 -23.56 -10.60
N GLY A 105 9.76 -23.16 -9.82
CA GLY A 105 9.54 -23.57 -8.44
C GLY A 105 10.57 -23.04 -7.43
N CYS A 106 11.47 -22.15 -7.83
CA CYS A 106 12.50 -21.58 -6.98
C CYS A 106 11.87 -20.66 -5.92
N GLU A 107 12.33 -20.78 -4.66
CA GLU A 107 11.90 -19.94 -3.54
C GLU A 107 12.83 -18.75 -3.28
N ASP A 108 14.00 -18.71 -3.94
CA ASP A 108 14.92 -17.57 -3.83
C ASP A 108 14.49 -16.45 -4.76
N LEU A 109 13.72 -15.52 -4.20
CA LEU A 109 13.03 -14.45 -4.91
C LEU A 109 13.46 -13.08 -4.38
N ASN A 110 13.58 -12.11 -5.27
CA ASN A 110 13.69 -10.70 -4.94
C ASN A 110 12.30 -10.05 -5.00
N HIS A 111 11.89 -9.39 -3.94
CA HIS A 111 10.64 -8.64 -3.92
C HIS A 111 10.90 -7.16 -4.17
N TYR A 112 10.11 -6.54 -5.04
CA TYR A 112 10.19 -5.12 -5.38
C TYR A 112 8.83 -4.47 -5.12
N THR A 113 8.82 -3.41 -4.34
CA THR A 113 7.63 -2.58 -4.10
C THR A 113 8.04 -1.17 -3.71
N ARG A 114 7.09 -0.26 -3.56
CA ARG A 114 7.37 1.11 -3.14
C ARG A 114 7.52 1.18 -1.62
N VAL A 115 8.59 1.81 -1.15
CA VAL A 115 8.68 2.26 0.25
C VAL A 115 7.84 3.52 0.43
N ILE A 116 8.12 4.52 -0.41
CA ILE A 116 7.43 5.82 -0.44
C ILE A 116 7.07 6.13 -1.89
N GLY A 117 7.93 6.77 -2.66
CA GLY A 117 7.64 7.24 -4.01
C GLY A 117 8.19 6.37 -5.14
N TYR A 118 9.14 5.47 -4.88
CA TYR A 118 9.84 4.69 -5.90
C TYR A 118 9.89 3.21 -5.57
N PHE A 119 10.00 2.38 -6.62
CA PHE A 119 10.21 0.94 -6.47
C PHE A 119 11.63 0.65 -6.00
N SER A 120 11.75 -0.24 -5.04
CA SER A 120 13.02 -0.71 -4.54
C SER A 120 12.96 -2.18 -4.12
N ASN A 121 14.11 -2.85 -4.15
CA ASN A 121 14.24 -4.21 -3.67
C ASN A 121 14.05 -4.23 -2.14
N VAL A 122 13.11 -5.02 -1.66
CA VAL A 122 12.77 -5.18 -0.24
C VAL A 122 13.96 -5.70 0.57
N GLU A 123 14.80 -6.57 -0.02
CA GLU A 123 16.00 -7.09 0.62
C GLU A 123 17.01 -6.01 1.01
N LYS A 124 16.97 -4.87 0.29
CA LYS A 124 17.84 -3.71 0.56
C LYS A 124 17.24 -2.73 1.58
N TRP A 125 16.06 -2.98 2.07
CA TRP A 125 15.45 -2.12 3.09
C TRP A 125 16.13 -2.31 4.44
N GLY A 126 16.09 -1.29 5.28
CA GLY A 126 16.51 -1.42 6.68
C GLY A 126 15.77 -2.57 7.38
N LYS A 127 16.45 -3.24 8.31
CA LYS A 127 15.97 -4.45 8.98
C LYS A 127 14.52 -4.33 9.48
N VAL A 128 14.22 -3.27 10.22
CA VAL A 128 12.88 -3.07 10.80
C VAL A 128 11.80 -2.99 9.72
N ARG A 129 12.02 -2.26 8.61
CA ARG A 129 11.06 -2.19 7.51
C ARG A 129 10.88 -3.52 6.80
N ARG A 130 11.95 -4.26 6.61
CA ARG A 130 11.89 -5.57 5.96
C ARG A 130 11.15 -6.59 6.80
N GLU A 131 11.32 -6.54 8.13
CA GLU A 131 10.77 -7.54 9.05
C GLU A 131 9.39 -7.15 9.62
N GLN A 132 9.08 -5.84 9.71
CA GLN A 132 7.85 -5.37 10.33
C GLN A 132 6.91 -4.61 9.38
N ASP A 133 7.43 -3.90 8.35
CA ASP A 133 6.57 -3.18 7.40
C ASP A 133 6.10 -4.12 6.29
N PHE A 134 7.01 -4.65 5.49
CA PHE A 134 6.66 -5.39 4.28
C PHE A 134 5.73 -6.60 4.54
N PRO A 135 6.00 -7.48 5.51
CA PRO A 135 5.16 -8.66 5.75
C PRO A 135 3.74 -8.33 6.23
N ASN A 136 3.57 -7.16 6.87
CA ASN A 136 2.28 -6.74 7.42
C ASN A 136 1.45 -5.89 6.44
N ARG A 137 1.99 -5.55 5.27
CA ARG A 137 1.25 -4.74 4.29
C ARG A 137 0.07 -5.51 3.73
N LYS A 138 -1.08 -4.85 3.75
CA LYS A 138 -2.33 -5.35 3.15
C LYS A 138 -2.40 -4.92 1.68
N PHE A 139 -2.90 -5.81 0.86
CA PHE A 139 -3.12 -5.58 -0.57
C PHE A 139 -4.60 -5.78 -0.87
N LEU A 140 -5.24 -4.74 -1.36
CA LEU A 140 -6.65 -4.77 -1.74
C LEU A 140 -6.81 -5.61 -3.01
N LYS A 141 -7.84 -6.43 -3.05
CA LYS A 141 -8.15 -7.19 -4.26
C LYS A 141 -8.66 -6.23 -5.33
N ALA A 142 -8.14 -6.36 -6.55
CA ALA A 142 -8.59 -5.50 -7.65
C ALA A 142 -10.11 -5.61 -7.91
N ASN A 143 -10.72 -6.76 -7.64
CA ASN A 143 -12.16 -6.96 -7.76
C ASN A 143 -12.97 -6.12 -6.76
N ASP A 144 -12.42 -5.79 -5.58
CA ASP A 144 -13.09 -4.97 -4.59
C ASP A 144 -13.25 -3.53 -5.08
N ILE A 145 -12.34 -3.06 -5.95
CA ILE A 145 -12.45 -1.76 -6.62
C ILE A 145 -13.75 -1.65 -7.42
N GLU A 146 -14.15 -2.73 -8.08
CA GLU A 146 -15.39 -2.76 -8.89
C GLU A 146 -16.64 -2.91 -8.03
N ASN A 147 -16.50 -3.62 -6.90
CA ASN A 147 -17.59 -3.88 -5.97
C ASN A 147 -17.89 -2.68 -5.05
N GLU A 148 -16.88 -1.90 -4.70
CA GLU A 148 -16.98 -0.84 -3.69
C GLU A 148 -17.00 0.58 -4.29
N LEU A 149 -16.33 0.79 -5.43
CA LEU A 149 -16.19 2.11 -6.04
C LEU A 149 -17.09 2.29 -7.27
N GLY A 150 -17.35 3.55 -7.62
CA GLY A 150 -18.16 3.92 -8.78
C GLY A 150 -19.65 3.66 -8.61
N LYS A 151 -20.12 3.51 -7.39
CA LYS A 151 -21.54 3.49 -7.05
C LYS A 151 -21.95 4.91 -6.68
N GLU A 152 -22.86 5.48 -7.47
CA GLU A 152 -23.54 6.75 -7.18
C GLU A 152 -24.49 6.63 -5.99
#